data_96e4018d6e9bf44e8a589277a621193a
#
_entry.id   96e4018d6e9bf44e8a589277a621193a
#
_cell.length_a   1.000
_cell.length_b   1.000
_cell.length_c   1.000
_cell.angle_alpha   90.00
_cell.angle_beta   90.00
_cell.angle_gamma   90.00
#
_symmetry.space_group_name_H-M   'P 1'
#
loop_
_entity.id
_entity.type
_entity.pdbx_description
1 polymer ?
#
loop_
_entity_poly.entity_id
_entity_poly.type
_entity_poly.pdbx_seq_one_letter_code
_entity_poly.pdbx_strand_id
1 'polypeptide(L)'
;MWALFMIRNVKKQRPVNLDLQTIRFPITAIASILHRVSGVITFVAVGILLWLLGTSLSSPEGFEQASAIMGSFFVKFIMWGILTAQAYHVVVGIRHMMMDFGYLEETFEAGKRSAKISFVITVVLSLLAGVLVW
;
A
#
# COMPACT_ATOMS: atom_id res chain seq x y z
N MET A 1 40.95 39.04 -10.27
CA MET A 1 40.98 37.55 -10.30
C MET A 1 40.52 36.91 -8.97
N TRP A 2 40.73 37.56 -7.83
CA TRP A 2 40.28 37.07 -6.50
C TRP A 2 38.80 37.17 -6.22
N ALA A 3 38.10 38.12 -6.82
CA ALA A 3 36.61 38.31 -6.62
C ALA A 3 35.76 37.19 -7.25
N LEU A 4 36.24 36.56 -8.32
CA LEU A 4 35.55 35.43 -9.00
C LEU A 4 35.62 34.10 -8.21
N PHE A 5 36.62 33.98 -7.31
CA PHE A 5 36.78 32.76 -6.49
C PHE A 5 35.85 32.77 -5.27
N MET A 6 35.40 33.94 -4.81
CA MET A 6 34.50 34.05 -3.67
C MET A 6 33.03 33.75 -4.01
N ILE A 7 32.63 33.85 -5.28
CA ILE A 7 31.23 33.59 -5.72
C ILE A 7 30.91 32.08 -5.82
N ARG A 8 31.93 31.22 -5.81
CA ARG A 8 31.78 29.79 -6.08
C ARG A 8 31.36 28.93 -4.87
N ASN A 9 31.26 29.48 -3.68
CA ASN A 9 30.99 28.73 -2.45
C ASN A 9 29.74 29.16 -1.68
N VAL A 10 28.80 29.85 -2.31
CA VAL A 10 27.45 29.93 -1.74
C VAL A 10 26.79 28.57 -1.99
N LYS A 11 27.02 27.62 -1.07
CA LYS A 11 26.17 26.43 -0.97
C LYS A 11 24.74 26.97 -0.84
N LYS A 12 23.97 26.93 -1.93
CA LYS A 12 22.53 27.16 -1.87
C LYS A 12 22.00 26.20 -0.82
N GLN A 13 21.77 26.69 0.39
CA GLN A 13 21.12 25.92 1.43
C GLN A 13 19.72 25.58 0.89
N ARG A 14 19.50 24.32 0.60
CA ARG A 14 18.18 23.84 0.20
C ARG A 14 17.26 24.04 1.39
N PRO A 15 16.08 24.65 1.22
CA PRO A 15 15.13 24.75 2.30
C PRO A 15 14.77 23.34 2.78
N VAL A 16 14.90 23.11 4.09
CA VAL A 16 14.56 21.84 4.73
C VAL A 16 13.33 22.08 5.57
N ASN A 17 12.23 21.40 5.26
CA ASN A 17 11.04 21.36 6.10
C ASN A 17 10.92 19.95 6.70
N LEU A 18 11.08 19.84 8.02
CA LEU A 18 10.94 18.60 8.78
C LEU A 18 9.61 18.51 9.51
N ASP A 19 8.77 19.53 9.44
CA ASP A 19 7.44 19.55 10.04
C ASP A 19 6.43 18.91 9.09
N LEU A 20 6.13 17.64 9.34
CA LEU A 20 5.22 16.83 8.52
C LEU A 20 3.77 17.37 8.55
N GLN A 21 3.38 18.15 9.56
CA GLN A 21 2.04 18.71 9.66
C GLN A 21 1.82 19.89 8.71
N THR A 22 2.90 20.58 8.31
CA THR A 22 2.85 21.71 7.40
C THR A 22 3.01 21.32 5.93
N ILE A 23 3.43 20.09 5.63
CA ILE A 23 3.64 19.59 4.28
C ILE A 23 2.32 19.09 3.68
N ARG A 24 1.92 19.68 2.55
CA ARG A 24 0.80 19.16 1.76
C ARG A 24 1.28 18.09 0.80
N PHE A 25 1.04 16.83 1.13
CA PHE A 25 1.41 15.71 0.27
C PHE A 25 0.50 15.62 -0.95
N PRO A 26 1.06 15.57 -2.18
CA PRO A 26 0.27 15.26 -3.37
C PRO A 26 -0.27 13.82 -3.29
N ILE A 27 -1.40 13.58 -3.96
CA ILE A 27 -2.06 12.26 -3.94
C ILE A 27 -1.14 11.12 -4.43
N THR A 28 -0.21 11.42 -5.32
CA THR A 28 0.80 10.47 -5.81
C THR A 28 1.77 10.05 -4.71
N ALA A 29 2.20 10.97 -3.85
CA ALA A 29 3.03 10.66 -2.69
C ALA A 29 2.27 9.81 -1.67
N ILE A 30 1.00 10.15 -1.39
CA ILE A 30 0.13 9.36 -0.50
C ILE A 30 -0.02 7.94 -1.05
N ALA A 31 -0.30 7.78 -2.35
CA ALA A 31 -0.41 6.47 -2.98
C ALA A 31 0.89 5.65 -2.82
N SER A 32 2.05 6.27 -3.00
CA SER A 32 3.34 5.59 -2.84
C SER A 32 3.63 5.19 -1.39
N ILE A 33 3.31 6.04 -0.41
CA ILE A 33 3.49 5.73 1.02
C ILE A 33 2.58 4.56 1.41
N LEU A 34 1.29 4.63 1.06
CA LEU A 34 0.33 3.58 1.37
C LEU A 34 0.67 2.25 0.68
N HIS A 35 1.27 2.27 -0.51
CA HIS A 35 1.76 1.06 -1.15
C HIS A 35 2.84 0.36 -0.33
N ARG A 36 3.77 1.11 0.26
CA ARG A 36 4.79 0.55 1.16
C ARG A 36 4.18 0.00 2.45
N VAL A 37 3.23 0.74 3.04
CA VAL A 37 2.52 0.28 4.24
C VAL A 37 1.72 -0.99 3.95
N SER A 38 0.99 -1.04 2.84
CA SER A 38 0.25 -2.24 2.43
C SER A 38 1.18 -3.44 2.20
N GLY A 39 2.39 -3.23 1.68
CA GLY A 39 3.40 -4.28 1.53
C GLY A 39 3.82 -4.89 2.87
N VAL A 40 4.03 -4.07 3.89
CA VAL A 40 4.34 -4.56 5.26
C VAL A 40 3.16 -5.34 5.82
N ILE A 41 1.93 -4.84 5.68
CA ILE A 41 0.72 -5.54 6.14
C ILE A 41 0.60 -6.90 5.44
N THR A 42 0.77 -6.94 4.12
CA THR A 42 0.73 -8.17 3.33
C THR A 42 1.79 -9.17 3.78
N PHE A 43 3.01 -8.71 4.03
CA PHE A 43 4.09 -9.58 4.49
C PHE A 43 3.76 -10.25 5.83
N VAL A 44 3.24 -9.48 6.79
CA VAL A 44 2.80 -10.03 8.10
C VAL A 44 1.61 -10.98 7.90
N ALA A 45 0.65 -10.60 7.05
CA ALA A 45 -0.53 -11.41 6.76
C ALA A 45 -0.19 -12.78 6.18
N VAL A 46 0.84 -12.90 5.32
CA VAL A 46 1.31 -14.20 4.80
C VAL A 46 1.67 -15.14 5.93
N GLY A 47 2.38 -14.68 6.96
CA GLY A 47 2.73 -15.52 8.13
C GLY A 47 1.49 -16.01 8.88
N ILE A 48 0.50 -15.13 9.09
CA ILE A 48 -0.76 -15.48 9.76
C ILE A 48 -1.56 -16.49 8.92
N LEU A 49 -1.67 -16.27 7.62
CA LEU A 49 -2.41 -17.15 6.71
C LEU A 49 -1.74 -18.52 6.58
N LEU A 50 -0.41 -18.59 6.54
CA LEU A 50 0.32 -19.85 6.52
C LEU A 50 0.16 -20.62 7.83
N TRP A 51 0.16 -19.92 8.97
CA TRP A 51 -0.13 -20.56 10.26
C TRP A 51 -1.55 -21.14 10.29
N LEU A 52 -2.55 -20.37 9.83
CA LEU A 52 -3.94 -20.82 9.78
C LEU A 52 -4.12 -22.01 8.83
N LEU A 53 -3.47 -21.96 7.66
CA LEU A 53 -3.45 -23.08 6.71
C LEU A 53 -2.79 -24.31 7.32
N GLY A 54 -1.64 -24.16 7.98
CA GLY A 54 -0.96 -25.27 8.67
C GLY A 54 -1.84 -25.91 9.74
N THR A 55 -2.53 -25.09 10.54
CA THR A 55 -3.51 -25.58 11.53
C THR A 55 -4.64 -26.35 10.86
N SER A 56 -5.22 -25.80 9.81
CA SER A 56 -6.33 -26.40 9.05
C SER A 56 -5.97 -27.76 8.42
N LEU A 57 -4.72 -27.93 8.01
CA LEU A 57 -4.24 -29.16 7.35
C LEU A 57 -3.66 -30.19 8.33
N SER A 58 -3.54 -29.89 9.61
CA SER A 58 -2.89 -30.75 10.61
C SER A 58 -3.73 -31.96 11.00
N SER A 59 -5.05 -31.78 11.12
CA SER A 59 -6.01 -32.83 11.49
C SER A 59 -7.45 -32.39 11.23
N PRO A 60 -8.45 -33.27 11.29
CA PRO A 60 -9.87 -32.87 11.26
C PRO A 60 -10.23 -31.86 12.34
N GLU A 61 -9.73 -32.04 13.56
CA GLU A 61 -9.93 -31.12 14.68
C GLU A 61 -9.25 -29.76 14.43
N GLY A 62 -8.06 -29.77 13.80
CA GLY A 62 -7.35 -28.56 13.36
C GLY A 62 -8.14 -27.78 12.31
N PHE A 63 -8.82 -28.46 11.40
CA PHE A 63 -9.73 -27.83 10.44
C PHE A 63 -10.94 -27.16 11.14
N GLU A 64 -11.57 -27.85 12.08
CA GLU A 64 -12.67 -27.29 12.88
C GLU A 64 -12.23 -26.07 13.67
N GLN A 65 -11.04 -26.12 14.28
CA GLN A 65 -10.45 -24.99 15.01
C GLN A 65 -10.19 -23.79 14.10
N ALA A 66 -9.59 -24.01 12.94
CA ALA A 66 -9.34 -22.94 11.96
C ALA A 66 -10.65 -22.33 11.45
N SER A 67 -11.67 -23.16 11.20
CA SER A 67 -13.00 -22.73 10.80
C SER A 67 -13.68 -21.87 11.89
N ALA A 68 -13.59 -22.29 13.14
CA ALA A 68 -14.14 -21.54 14.27
C ALA A 68 -13.44 -20.17 14.45
N ILE A 69 -12.11 -20.12 14.31
CA ILE A 69 -11.34 -18.86 14.32
C ILE A 69 -11.84 -17.93 13.20
N MET A 70 -11.95 -18.44 11.97
CA MET A 70 -12.41 -17.68 10.81
C MET A 70 -13.87 -17.22 10.92
N GLY A 71 -14.71 -17.96 11.66
CA GLY A 71 -16.12 -17.59 11.93
C GLY A 71 -16.30 -16.42 12.89
N SER A 72 -15.27 -16.05 13.64
CA SER A 72 -15.33 -14.95 14.61
C SER A 72 -15.45 -13.59 13.91
N PHE A 73 -16.34 -12.72 14.41
CA PHE A 73 -16.54 -11.37 13.87
C PHE A 73 -15.22 -10.55 13.81
N PHE A 74 -14.43 -10.61 14.88
CA PHE A 74 -13.17 -9.88 14.95
C PHE A 74 -12.16 -10.37 13.91
N VAL A 75 -12.06 -11.70 13.73
CA VAL A 75 -11.16 -12.29 12.73
C VAL A 75 -11.64 -11.97 11.32
N LYS A 76 -12.94 -12.01 11.05
CA LYS A 76 -13.51 -11.57 9.77
C LYS A 76 -13.15 -10.13 9.45
N PHE A 77 -13.22 -9.23 10.43
CA PHE A 77 -12.81 -7.84 10.25
C PHE A 77 -11.31 -7.71 9.90
N ILE A 78 -10.44 -8.46 10.59
CA ILE A 78 -9.00 -8.52 10.27
C ILE A 78 -8.79 -9.08 8.85
N MET A 79 -9.47 -10.15 8.49
CA MET A 79 -9.36 -10.75 7.14
C MET A 79 -9.80 -9.79 6.05
N TRP A 80 -10.90 -9.07 6.26
CA TRP A 80 -11.32 -8.01 5.35
C TRP A 80 -10.25 -6.91 5.21
N GLY A 81 -9.64 -6.49 6.31
CA GLY A 81 -8.53 -5.52 6.31
C GLY A 81 -7.31 -6.03 5.53
N ILE A 82 -6.93 -7.30 5.71
CA ILE A 82 -5.85 -7.96 4.97
C ILE A 82 -6.15 -7.99 3.47
N LEU A 83 -7.36 -8.43 3.08
CA LEU A 83 -7.77 -8.47 1.68
C LEU A 83 -7.80 -7.08 1.04
N THR A 84 -8.24 -6.07 1.79
CA THR A 84 -8.23 -4.67 1.33
C THR A 84 -6.79 -4.17 1.12
N ALA A 85 -5.89 -4.43 2.07
CA ALA A 85 -4.48 -4.06 1.94
C ALA A 85 -3.81 -4.77 0.75
N GLN A 86 -4.11 -6.05 0.55
CA GLN A 86 -3.63 -6.83 -0.58
C GLN A 86 -4.16 -6.31 -1.91
N ALA A 87 -5.46 -6.01 -2.01
CA ALA A 87 -6.06 -5.43 -3.20
C ALA A 87 -5.39 -4.09 -3.57
N TYR A 88 -5.20 -3.21 -2.59
CA TYR A 88 -4.51 -1.95 -2.77
C TYR A 88 -3.06 -2.18 -3.25
N HIS A 89 -2.34 -3.08 -2.61
CA HIS A 89 -0.95 -3.39 -2.93
C HIS A 89 -0.81 -3.87 -4.38
N VAL A 90 -1.67 -4.76 -4.83
CA VAL A 90 -1.67 -5.28 -6.21
C VAL A 90 -2.03 -4.19 -7.22
N VAL A 91 -3.10 -3.43 -6.98
CA VAL A 91 -3.56 -2.38 -7.91
C VAL A 91 -2.50 -1.30 -8.09
N VAL A 92 -1.93 -0.82 -7.00
CA VAL A 92 -0.88 0.22 -7.07
C VAL A 92 0.45 -0.35 -7.56
N GLY A 93 0.75 -1.61 -7.27
CA GLY A 93 1.90 -2.33 -7.83
C GLY A 93 1.84 -2.44 -9.34
N ILE A 94 0.67 -2.83 -9.89
CA ILE A 94 0.44 -2.84 -11.36
C ILE A 94 0.61 -1.43 -11.93
N ARG A 95 0.06 -0.41 -11.27
CA ARG A 95 0.25 0.99 -11.68
C ARG A 95 1.73 1.36 -11.76
N HIS A 96 2.54 0.99 -10.77
CA HIS A 96 3.98 1.26 -10.81
C HIS A 96 4.67 0.54 -11.98
N MET A 97 4.36 -0.72 -12.20
CA MET A 97 4.89 -1.46 -13.36
C MET A 97 4.50 -0.82 -14.69
N MET A 98 3.25 -0.35 -14.82
CA MET A 98 2.80 0.34 -16.04
C MET A 98 3.55 1.65 -16.28
N MET A 99 3.93 2.37 -15.21
CA MET A 99 4.78 3.57 -15.32
C MET A 99 6.20 3.17 -15.73
N ASP A 100 6.79 2.16 -15.11
CA ASP A 100 8.15 1.69 -15.39
C ASP A 100 8.31 1.16 -16.83
N PHE A 101 7.27 0.55 -17.38
CA PHE A 101 7.23 0.09 -18.78
C PHE A 101 6.82 1.17 -19.78
N GLY A 102 6.56 2.40 -19.33
CA GLY A 102 6.18 3.51 -20.21
C GLY A 102 4.75 3.46 -20.75
N TYR A 103 3.88 2.59 -20.20
CA TYR A 103 2.45 2.54 -20.59
C TYR A 103 1.63 3.69 -20.00
N LEU A 104 2.13 4.35 -18.97
CA LEU A 104 1.54 5.54 -18.37
C LEU A 104 2.51 6.71 -18.53
N GLU A 105 1.98 7.86 -18.95
CA GLU A 105 2.77 9.09 -19.03
C GLU A 105 3.27 9.52 -17.64
N GLU A 106 4.52 9.93 -17.55
CA GLU A 106 5.15 10.41 -16.32
C GLU A 106 4.86 11.90 -16.03
N THR A 107 3.73 12.42 -16.54
CA THR A 107 3.29 13.77 -16.24
C THR A 107 2.62 13.84 -14.87
N PHE A 108 2.68 15.01 -14.22
CA PHE A 108 2.03 15.20 -12.92
C PHE A 108 0.52 14.91 -12.96
N GLU A 109 -0.16 15.34 -14.02
CA GLU A 109 -1.62 15.14 -14.18
C GLU A 109 -1.96 13.67 -14.45
N ALA A 110 -1.20 12.97 -15.29
CA ALA A 110 -1.39 11.54 -15.52
C ALA A 110 -1.13 10.73 -14.23
N GLY A 111 -0.09 11.07 -13.49
CA GLY A 111 0.21 10.47 -12.19
C GLY A 111 -0.91 10.66 -11.17
N LYS A 112 -1.47 11.87 -11.09
CA LYS A 112 -2.61 12.21 -10.21
C LYS A 112 -3.88 11.45 -10.62
N ARG A 113 -4.17 11.38 -11.93
CA ARG A 113 -5.34 10.66 -12.45
C ARG A 113 -5.23 9.16 -12.19
N SER A 114 -4.09 8.54 -12.50
CA SER A 114 -3.87 7.11 -12.27
C SER A 114 -3.90 6.73 -10.79
N ALA A 115 -3.39 7.59 -9.89
CA ALA A 115 -3.50 7.37 -8.45
C ALA A 115 -4.95 7.37 -7.98
N LYS A 116 -5.78 8.35 -8.44
CA LYS A 116 -7.22 8.37 -8.10
C LYS A 116 -7.95 7.12 -8.59
N ILE A 117 -7.68 6.68 -9.82
CA ILE A 117 -8.26 5.46 -10.39
C ILE A 117 -7.89 4.26 -9.53
N SER A 118 -6.64 4.14 -9.10
CA SER A 118 -6.19 3.06 -8.22
C SER A 118 -6.93 3.03 -6.89
N PHE A 119 -7.19 4.20 -6.28
CA PHE A 119 -8.01 4.27 -5.06
C PHE A 119 -9.46 3.82 -5.31
N VAL A 120 -10.09 4.25 -6.40
CA VAL A 120 -11.46 3.83 -6.73
C VAL A 120 -11.55 2.33 -6.94
N ILE A 121 -10.63 1.74 -7.71
CA ILE A 121 -10.57 0.29 -7.93
C ILE A 121 -10.40 -0.44 -6.60
N THR A 122 -9.52 0.04 -5.72
CA THR A 122 -9.31 -0.56 -4.40
C THR A 122 -10.57 -0.53 -3.54
N VAL A 123 -11.31 0.58 -3.54
CA VAL A 123 -12.59 0.68 -2.81
C VAL A 123 -13.59 -0.36 -3.31
N VAL A 124 -13.73 -0.51 -4.62
CA VAL A 124 -14.61 -1.52 -5.21
C VAL A 124 -14.19 -2.94 -4.79
N LEU A 125 -12.89 -3.26 -4.90
CA LEU A 125 -12.36 -4.56 -4.48
C LEU A 125 -12.51 -4.80 -2.98
N SER A 126 -12.38 -3.77 -2.14
CA SER A 126 -12.61 -3.85 -0.69
C SER A 126 -14.07 -4.17 -0.36
N LEU A 127 -15.01 -3.56 -1.08
CA LEU A 127 -16.44 -3.87 -0.92
C LEU A 127 -16.75 -5.32 -1.32
N LEU A 128 -16.20 -5.78 -2.45
CA LEU A 128 -16.32 -7.17 -2.87
C LEU A 128 -15.69 -8.14 -1.86
N ALA A 129 -14.53 -7.81 -1.32
CA ALA A 129 -13.90 -8.59 -0.24
C ALA A 129 -14.79 -8.64 1.02
N GLY A 130 -15.47 -7.54 1.35
CA GLY A 130 -16.47 -7.51 2.42
C GLY A 130 -17.59 -8.55 2.19
N VAL A 131 -18.16 -8.57 1.00
CA VAL A 131 -19.20 -9.55 0.65
C VAL A 131 -18.70 -11.00 0.73
N LEU A 132 -17.40 -11.25 0.41
CA LEU A 132 -16.82 -12.59 0.50
C LEU A 132 -16.57 -13.06 1.94
N VAL A 133 -16.29 -12.13 2.85
CA VAL A 133 -15.92 -12.44 4.24
C VAL A 133 -17.16 -12.60 5.12
N TRP A 134 -18.27 -11.89 4.81
CA TRP A 134 -19.54 -11.93 5.58
C TRP A 134 -20.64 -12.68 4.87
#